data_e31c3405fb3c4657b3f7d2c0a1dc9554
#
_entry.id   e31c3405fb3c4657b3f7d2c0a1dc9554
#
_cell.length_a   1.000
_cell.length_b   1.000
_cell.length_c   1.000
_cell.angle_alpha   90.00
_cell.angle_beta   90.00
_cell.angle_gamma   90.00
#
_symmetry.space_group_name_H-M   'P 1'
#
loop_
_entity.id
_entity.type
_entity.pdbx_description
1 polymer ?
#
loop_
_entity_poly.entity_id
_entity_poly.type
_entity_poly.pdbx_seq_one_letter_code
_entity_poly.pdbx_strand_id
1 'polypeptide(L)'
;MVHSFLLIGQSNAAGRGKLEEAEPLDTCGGKLKVLRNGRWQTMYRPVNTDRSFSGTCFAESFAKAYSEIHPDVEVGIIPCADGGTRLEQWECGGLLFDNAVNCAKLAMRTSTLVGVLWHQGESDCASERYPFYYERFQKIMRALRQELNIENVPFIVGGLGDFLVNCSILADLENYIYVNEALQRIAKEEKNCAFASAVGLGANPDNLHFSAQALKEFGTRYFDEYQKIVSEEIIDDNAPKENGSIMSEIELL
;
A
#
# COMPACT_ATOMS: atom_id res chain seq x y z
N MET A 1 -14.62 -13.23 -8.62
CA MET A 1 -13.17 -13.04 -8.91
C MET A 1 -12.62 -12.02 -7.94
N VAL A 2 -11.42 -12.20 -7.40
CA VAL A 2 -10.79 -11.24 -6.50
C VAL A 2 -9.78 -10.40 -7.28
N HIS A 3 -9.93 -9.08 -7.28
CA HIS A 3 -8.89 -8.13 -7.69
C HIS A 3 -8.05 -7.79 -6.45
N SER A 4 -6.75 -8.00 -6.50
CA SER A 4 -5.88 -7.84 -5.34
C SER A 4 -4.90 -6.68 -5.48
N PHE A 5 -4.56 -6.08 -4.34
CA PHE A 5 -3.61 -4.98 -4.23
C PHE A 5 -2.53 -5.32 -3.21
N LEU A 6 -1.27 -5.19 -3.58
CA LEU A 6 -0.15 -5.38 -2.68
C LEU A 6 0.10 -4.08 -1.90
N LEU A 7 -0.06 -4.14 -0.58
CA LEU A 7 0.19 -3.02 0.33
C LEU A 7 1.56 -3.19 0.99
N ILE A 8 2.50 -2.31 0.65
CA ILE A 8 3.89 -2.35 1.12
C ILE A 8 4.38 -0.96 1.54
N GLY A 9 5.42 -0.94 2.34
CA GLY A 9 6.01 0.28 2.88
C GLY A 9 6.18 0.22 4.40
N GLN A 10 6.12 1.37 5.06
CA GLN A 10 6.35 1.45 6.51
C GLN A 10 5.07 1.75 7.32
N SER A 11 5.21 2.37 8.49
CA SER A 11 4.13 2.52 9.47
C SER A 11 2.86 3.19 8.93
N ASN A 12 2.97 4.20 8.09
CA ASN A 12 1.82 4.88 7.49
C ASN A 12 1.13 4.01 6.41
N ALA A 13 1.82 3.04 5.80
CA ALA A 13 1.19 2.00 4.99
C ALA A 13 0.54 0.93 5.87
N ALA A 14 1.24 0.47 6.90
CA ALA A 14 0.71 -0.51 7.84
C ALA A 14 -0.55 -0.02 8.58
N GLY A 15 -0.64 1.30 8.78
CA GLY A 15 -1.76 1.94 9.45
C GLY A 15 -1.48 2.27 10.91
N ARG A 16 -1.63 3.55 11.23
CA ARG A 16 -1.47 4.11 12.58
C ARG A 16 -2.62 5.05 12.95
N GLY A 17 -3.64 5.13 12.10
CA GLY A 17 -4.88 5.84 12.47
C GLY A 17 -5.53 5.15 13.65
N LYS A 18 -5.88 5.91 14.69
CA LYS A 18 -6.44 5.36 15.92
C LYS A 18 -7.81 4.73 15.66
N LEU A 19 -8.02 3.51 16.14
CA LEU A 19 -9.26 2.76 15.90
C LEU A 19 -10.47 3.43 16.54
N GLU A 20 -10.30 4.06 17.69
CA GLU A 20 -11.35 4.78 18.42
C GLU A 20 -11.79 6.09 17.73
N GLU A 21 -10.96 6.65 16.84
CA GLU A 21 -11.26 7.86 16.07
C GLU A 21 -11.81 7.50 14.66
N ALA A 22 -11.79 6.23 14.30
CA ALA A 22 -12.17 5.77 12.99
C ALA A 22 -13.68 5.48 12.88
N GLU A 23 -14.28 5.85 11.75
CA GLU A 23 -15.63 5.38 11.43
C GLU A 23 -15.68 3.84 11.34
N PRO A 24 -16.86 3.22 11.54
CA PRO A 24 -17.02 1.79 11.34
C PRO A 24 -16.49 1.34 9.95
N LEU A 25 -15.81 0.20 9.91
CA LEU A 25 -15.32 -0.35 8.65
C LEU A 25 -16.50 -0.81 7.78
N ASP A 26 -16.64 -0.19 6.63
CA ASP A 26 -17.58 -0.63 5.60
C ASP A 26 -16.89 -1.66 4.70
N THR A 27 -17.34 -2.90 4.77
CA THR A 27 -16.78 -4.00 3.96
C THR A 27 -17.51 -4.20 2.63
N CYS A 28 -18.37 -3.28 2.22
CA CYS A 28 -19.18 -3.37 0.99
C CYS A 28 -19.96 -4.70 0.91
N GLY A 29 -20.61 -5.05 2.01
CA GLY A 29 -21.36 -6.31 2.11
C GLY A 29 -20.48 -7.57 2.10
N GLY A 30 -19.25 -7.46 2.60
CA GLY A 30 -18.29 -8.56 2.66
C GLY A 30 -17.42 -8.73 1.41
N LYS A 31 -17.52 -7.82 0.43
CA LYS A 31 -16.67 -7.84 -0.79
C LYS A 31 -15.23 -7.40 -0.55
N LEU A 32 -14.99 -6.57 0.47
CA LEU A 32 -13.62 -6.22 0.84
C LEU A 32 -12.98 -7.36 1.60
N LYS A 33 -11.84 -7.80 1.10
CA LYS A 33 -11.09 -8.95 1.62
C LYS A 33 -9.70 -8.54 2.09
N VAL A 34 -9.14 -9.32 2.97
CA VAL A 34 -7.74 -9.23 3.40
C VAL A 34 -7.10 -10.61 3.34
N LEU A 35 -5.87 -10.69 2.88
CA LEU A 35 -5.12 -11.95 2.88
C LEU A 35 -4.60 -12.24 4.29
N ARG A 36 -4.99 -13.37 4.86
CA ARG A 36 -4.52 -13.86 6.16
C ARG A 36 -4.24 -15.35 6.08
N ASN A 37 -3.06 -15.76 6.51
CA ASN A 37 -2.67 -17.17 6.52
C ASN A 37 -2.93 -17.87 5.17
N GLY A 38 -2.70 -17.16 4.06
CA GLY A 38 -2.91 -17.68 2.71
C GLY A 38 -4.37 -17.76 2.25
N ARG A 39 -5.30 -17.13 2.96
CA ARG A 39 -6.74 -17.13 2.64
C ARG A 39 -7.30 -15.72 2.54
N TRP A 40 -8.28 -15.53 1.67
CA TRP A 40 -9.08 -14.33 1.60
C TRP A 40 -10.18 -14.38 2.68
N GLN A 41 -10.10 -13.46 3.63
CA GLN A 41 -11.11 -13.27 4.68
C GLN A 41 -11.82 -11.95 4.46
N THR A 42 -13.05 -11.81 4.94
CA THR A 42 -13.69 -10.49 4.97
C THR A 42 -12.81 -9.52 5.74
N MET A 43 -12.60 -8.34 5.18
CA MET A 43 -11.68 -7.34 5.76
C MET A 43 -12.08 -6.96 7.18
N TYR A 44 -11.13 -6.91 8.06
CA TYR A 44 -11.26 -6.44 9.44
C TYR A 44 -10.03 -5.64 9.85
N ARG A 45 -10.17 -4.84 10.88
CA ARG A 45 -9.10 -4.00 11.43
C ARG A 45 -8.33 -4.70 12.53
N PRO A 46 -7.02 -4.46 12.62
CA PRO A 46 -6.22 -3.73 11.65
C PRO A 46 -5.99 -4.55 10.38
N VAL A 47 -5.99 -3.90 9.21
CA VAL A 47 -5.76 -4.57 7.92
C VAL A 47 -4.34 -5.12 7.83
N ASN A 48 -3.36 -4.37 8.33
CA ASN A 48 -1.97 -4.82 8.46
C ASN A 48 -1.62 -4.98 9.94
N THR A 49 -0.91 -6.04 10.29
CA THR A 49 -0.68 -6.44 11.70
C THR A 49 0.81 -6.51 12.05
N ASP A 50 1.58 -5.53 11.62
CA ASP A 50 3.02 -5.45 11.90
C ASP A 50 3.33 -5.16 13.38
N ARG A 51 2.43 -4.49 14.08
CA ARG A 51 2.57 -4.13 15.50
C ARG A 51 1.25 -4.36 16.24
N SER A 52 1.32 -4.58 17.56
CA SER A 52 0.13 -4.73 18.42
C SER A 52 -0.75 -3.48 18.49
N PHE A 53 -0.19 -2.32 18.14
CA PHE A 53 -0.88 -1.02 18.07
C PHE A 53 -1.18 -0.57 16.64
N SER A 54 -1.19 -1.48 15.67
CA SER A 54 -1.63 -1.19 14.31
C SER A 54 -3.08 -0.70 14.33
N GLY A 55 -3.38 0.30 13.51
CA GLY A 55 -4.68 0.95 13.43
C GLY A 55 -5.30 0.87 12.04
N THR A 56 -6.08 1.90 11.68
CA THR A 56 -6.62 2.02 10.32
C THR A 56 -5.53 2.38 9.34
N CYS A 57 -5.69 2.00 8.06
CA CYS A 57 -4.78 2.34 6.98
C CYS A 57 -5.55 2.89 5.76
N PHE A 58 -4.84 3.57 4.88
CA PHE A 58 -5.43 4.16 3.67
C PHE A 58 -5.96 3.11 2.67
N ALA A 59 -5.48 1.87 2.75
CA ALA A 59 -5.94 0.80 1.87
C ALA A 59 -7.43 0.43 2.07
N GLU A 60 -8.01 0.75 3.22
CA GLU A 60 -9.44 0.52 3.51
C GLU A 60 -10.34 1.36 2.60
N SER A 61 -10.12 2.67 2.57
CA SER A 61 -10.89 3.60 1.73
C SER A 61 -10.53 3.48 0.26
N PHE A 62 -9.29 3.15 -0.07
CA PHE A 62 -8.89 2.76 -1.42
C PHE A 62 -9.71 1.57 -1.92
N ALA A 63 -9.75 0.47 -1.14
CA ALA A 63 -10.48 -0.74 -1.52
C ALA A 63 -11.99 -0.49 -1.64
N LYS A 64 -12.54 0.35 -0.76
CA LYS A 64 -13.94 0.76 -0.84
C LYS A 64 -14.22 1.50 -2.14
N ALA A 65 -13.45 2.54 -2.46
CA ALA A 65 -13.62 3.31 -3.69
C ALA A 65 -13.50 2.44 -4.95
N TYR A 66 -12.53 1.50 -4.95
CA TYR A 66 -12.41 0.52 -6.03
C TYR A 66 -13.65 -0.37 -6.16
N SER A 67 -14.17 -0.89 -5.05
CA SER A 67 -15.36 -1.77 -5.03
C SER A 67 -16.62 -1.05 -5.53
N GLU A 68 -16.74 0.25 -5.33
CA GLU A 68 -17.89 1.03 -5.76
C GLU A 68 -18.00 1.12 -7.31
N ILE A 69 -16.86 1.16 -8.00
CA ILE A 69 -16.84 1.19 -9.47
C ILE A 69 -16.69 -0.20 -10.11
N HIS A 70 -16.36 -1.21 -9.33
CA HIS A 70 -16.24 -2.61 -9.75
C HIS A 70 -17.17 -3.52 -8.93
N PRO A 71 -18.51 -3.39 -9.10
CA PRO A 71 -19.47 -4.07 -8.22
C PRO A 71 -19.49 -5.59 -8.35
N ASP A 72 -18.95 -6.14 -9.43
CA ASP A 72 -18.98 -7.57 -9.73
C ASP A 72 -17.74 -8.33 -9.25
N VAL A 73 -16.78 -7.64 -8.61
CA VAL A 73 -15.55 -8.27 -8.08
C VAL A 73 -15.41 -8.08 -6.57
N GLU A 74 -14.68 -8.97 -5.95
CA GLU A 74 -14.19 -8.79 -4.59
C GLU A 74 -12.84 -8.07 -4.63
N VAL A 75 -12.55 -7.24 -3.62
CA VAL A 75 -11.33 -6.43 -3.55
C VAL A 75 -10.47 -6.93 -2.41
N GLY A 76 -9.30 -7.48 -2.72
CA GLY A 76 -8.39 -8.07 -1.74
C GLY A 76 -7.15 -7.22 -1.46
N ILE A 77 -6.84 -6.98 -0.19
CA ILE A 77 -5.58 -6.36 0.21
C ILE A 77 -4.59 -7.44 0.66
N ILE A 78 -3.37 -7.38 0.14
CA ILE A 78 -2.23 -8.23 0.52
C ILE A 78 -1.33 -7.37 1.43
N PRO A 79 -1.49 -7.44 2.78
CA PRO A 79 -0.79 -6.55 3.69
C PRO A 79 0.60 -7.07 4.01
N CYS A 80 1.63 -6.32 3.59
CA CYS A 80 3.04 -6.65 3.80
C CYS A 80 3.86 -5.45 4.30
N ALA A 81 3.23 -4.37 4.76
CA ALA A 81 3.93 -3.21 5.30
C ALA A 81 4.53 -3.49 6.69
N ASP A 82 5.69 -2.89 6.98
CA ASP A 82 6.36 -3.01 8.28
C ASP A 82 6.90 -1.66 8.78
N GLY A 83 6.45 -1.25 9.96
CA GLY A 83 6.70 0.07 10.53
C GLY A 83 8.17 0.32 10.88
N GLY A 84 8.63 1.56 10.61
CA GLY A 84 9.98 2.02 10.94
C GLY A 84 11.07 1.52 9.99
N THR A 85 10.70 0.94 8.85
CA THR A 85 11.64 0.35 7.91
C THR A 85 12.22 1.37 6.94
N ARG A 86 13.47 1.12 6.52
CA ARG A 86 14.23 1.90 5.53
C ARG A 86 14.26 1.16 4.19
N LEU A 87 14.56 1.87 3.09
CA LEU A 87 14.69 1.27 1.77
C LEU A 87 15.66 0.09 1.72
N GLU A 88 16.76 0.16 2.49
CA GLU A 88 17.75 -0.94 2.58
C GLU A 88 17.14 -2.28 2.97
N GLN A 89 16.07 -2.26 3.78
CA GLN A 89 15.36 -3.47 4.23
C GLN A 89 14.37 -4.00 3.18
N TRP A 90 14.09 -3.19 2.14
CA TRP A 90 13.23 -3.52 1.00
C TRP A 90 14.01 -3.89 -0.26
N GLU A 91 15.33 -3.90 -0.22
CA GLU A 91 16.15 -4.31 -1.37
C GLU A 91 15.87 -5.76 -1.75
N CYS A 92 16.03 -6.08 -3.04
CA CYS A 92 15.85 -7.42 -3.59
C CYS A 92 16.70 -8.46 -2.83
N GLY A 93 16.06 -9.56 -2.39
CA GLY A 93 16.67 -10.58 -1.53
C GLY A 93 16.69 -10.21 -0.04
N GLY A 94 16.15 -9.04 0.33
CA GLY A 94 15.88 -8.68 1.71
C GLY A 94 14.60 -9.33 2.24
N LEU A 95 14.51 -9.52 3.55
CA LEU A 95 13.38 -10.22 4.18
C LEU A 95 12.01 -9.62 3.84
N LEU A 96 11.90 -8.29 3.82
CA LEU A 96 10.62 -7.62 3.55
C LEU A 96 10.24 -7.72 2.07
N PHE A 97 11.22 -7.62 1.18
CA PHE A 97 11.02 -7.84 -0.25
C PHE A 97 10.53 -9.26 -0.52
N ASP A 98 11.25 -10.26 0.00
CA ASP A 98 10.92 -11.66 -0.21
C ASP A 98 9.55 -12.02 0.39
N ASN A 99 9.21 -11.47 1.57
CA ASN A 99 7.89 -11.63 2.16
C ASN A 99 6.79 -11.06 1.26
N ALA A 100 6.97 -9.84 0.75
CA ALA A 100 5.99 -9.19 -0.13
C ALA A 100 5.80 -9.99 -1.43
N VAL A 101 6.90 -10.44 -2.06
CA VAL A 101 6.86 -11.27 -3.26
C VAL A 101 6.16 -12.60 -3.02
N ASN A 102 6.47 -13.30 -1.92
CA ASN A 102 5.85 -14.58 -1.59
C ASN A 102 4.36 -14.44 -1.28
N CYS A 103 3.95 -13.43 -0.52
CA CYS A 103 2.55 -13.16 -0.25
C CYS A 103 1.77 -12.82 -1.54
N ALA A 104 2.36 -12.00 -2.42
CA ALA A 104 1.76 -11.68 -3.70
C ALA A 104 1.62 -12.92 -4.60
N LYS A 105 2.68 -13.71 -4.77
CA LYS A 105 2.66 -14.96 -5.55
C LYS A 105 1.61 -15.95 -5.01
N LEU A 106 1.46 -16.04 -3.69
CA LEU A 106 0.43 -16.87 -3.08
C LEU A 106 -0.98 -16.35 -3.39
N ALA A 107 -1.21 -15.05 -3.24
CA ALA A 107 -2.49 -14.41 -3.54
C ALA A 107 -2.88 -14.55 -5.02
N MET A 108 -1.92 -14.38 -5.93
CA MET A 108 -2.11 -14.47 -7.39
C MET A 108 -2.56 -15.85 -7.87
N ARG A 109 -2.50 -16.89 -7.05
CA ARG A 109 -3.08 -18.20 -7.37
C ARG A 109 -4.60 -18.15 -7.48
N THR A 110 -5.25 -17.22 -6.78
CA THR A 110 -6.71 -17.11 -6.68
C THR A 110 -7.24 -15.70 -6.88
N SER A 111 -6.37 -14.76 -7.24
CA SER A 111 -6.74 -13.37 -7.51
C SER A 111 -5.93 -12.82 -8.70
N THR A 112 -6.44 -11.76 -9.29
CA THR A 112 -5.68 -10.93 -10.24
C THR A 112 -5.02 -9.79 -9.46
N LEU A 113 -3.68 -9.69 -9.49
CA LEU A 113 -2.98 -8.54 -8.90
C LEU A 113 -3.10 -7.34 -9.85
N VAL A 114 -3.85 -6.34 -9.43
CA VAL A 114 -4.22 -5.17 -10.25
C VAL A 114 -3.59 -3.87 -9.77
N GLY A 115 -2.82 -3.87 -8.69
CA GLY A 115 -2.12 -2.68 -8.22
C GLY A 115 -1.15 -2.95 -7.09
N VAL A 116 -0.16 -2.06 -6.95
CA VAL A 116 0.76 -2.00 -5.82
C VAL A 116 0.62 -0.64 -5.15
N LEU A 117 0.44 -0.63 -3.84
CA LEU A 117 0.29 0.56 -3.02
C LEU A 117 1.51 0.69 -2.10
N TRP A 118 2.31 1.71 -2.33
CA TRP A 118 3.53 1.99 -1.58
C TRP A 118 3.42 3.25 -0.75
N HIS A 119 3.78 3.16 0.53
CA HIS A 119 4.01 4.35 1.35
C HIS A 119 5.17 4.12 2.31
N GLN A 120 6.30 4.80 2.05
CA GLN A 120 7.51 4.74 2.86
C GLN A 120 8.36 5.97 2.55
N GLY A 121 9.19 6.39 3.50
CA GLY A 121 10.18 7.44 3.28
C GLY A 121 10.59 8.18 4.54
N GLU A 122 9.76 8.20 5.60
CA GLU A 122 10.04 8.91 6.84
C GLU A 122 11.37 8.44 7.47
N SER A 123 11.64 7.13 7.42
CA SER A 123 12.90 6.55 7.91
C SER A 123 14.09 6.85 7.01
N ASP A 124 13.87 7.37 5.81
CA ASP A 124 14.91 7.73 4.83
C ASP A 124 15.09 9.25 4.66
N CYS A 125 14.45 10.07 5.50
CA CYS A 125 14.65 11.53 5.52
C CYS A 125 16.03 11.95 6.04
N ALA A 126 16.78 11.07 6.70
CA ALA A 126 18.10 11.44 7.20
C ALA A 126 19.07 11.85 6.07
N SER A 127 19.95 12.79 6.40
CA SER A 127 20.83 13.47 5.42
C SER A 127 21.74 12.51 4.64
N GLU A 128 22.08 11.37 5.23
CA GLU A 128 22.89 10.32 4.59
C GLU A 128 22.06 9.35 3.74
N ARG A 129 20.71 9.43 3.73
CA ARG A 129 19.81 8.48 3.05
C ARG A 129 18.99 9.10 1.93
N TYR A 130 18.33 10.24 2.18
CA TYR A 130 17.44 10.83 1.16
C TYR A 130 18.11 11.10 -0.20
N PRO A 131 19.42 11.44 -0.30
CA PRO A 131 20.04 11.66 -1.60
C PRO A 131 20.06 10.43 -2.51
N PHE A 132 19.93 9.23 -1.92
CA PHE A 132 19.93 7.95 -2.65
C PHE A 132 18.53 7.35 -2.78
N TYR A 133 17.48 8.03 -2.29
CA TYR A 133 16.13 7.50 -2.26
C TYR A 133 15.61 7.14 -3.65
N TYR A 134 15.78 8.02 -4.62
CA TYR A 134 15.34 7.82 -5.98
C TYR A 134 15.90 6.53 -6.60
N GLU A 135 17.23 6.38 -6.64
CA GLU A 135 17.88 5.25 -7.28
C GLU A 135 17.58 3.92 -6.56
N ARG A 136 17.54 3.94 -5.23
CA ARG A 136 17.23 2.74 -4.44
C ARG A 136 15.80 2.30 -4.64
N PHE A 137 14.85 3.23 -4.53
CA PHE A 137 13.44 2.88 -4.70
C PHE A 137 13.12 2.43 -6.12
N GLN A 138 13.69 3.08 -7.13
CA GLN A 138 13.55 2.66 -8.52
C GLN A 138 14.01 1.21 -8.74
N LYS A 139 15.14 0.81 -8.14
CA LYS A 139 15.63 -0.58 -8.18
C LYS A 139 14.66 -1.56 -7.51
N ILE A 140 14.13 -1.20 -6.34
CA ILE A 140 13.17 -2.02 -5.60
C ILE A 140 11.91 -2.22 -6.43
N MET A 141 11.34 -1.15 -6.98
CA MET A 141 10.13 -1.22 -7.79
C MET A 141 10.31 -2.08 -9.03
N ARG A 142 11.42 -1.91 -9.76
CA ARG A 142 11.73 -2.72 -10.94
C ARG A 142 11.94 -4.19 -10.60
N ALA A 143 12.62 -4.48 -9.48
CA ALA A 143 12.79 -5.84 -9.01
C ALA A 143 11.43 -6.50 -8.64
N LEU A 144 10.53 -5.77 -7.95
CA LEU A 144 9.18 -6.25 -7.65
C LEU A 144 8.39 -6.57 -8.94
N ARG A 145 8.42 -5.67 -9.92
CA ARG A 145 7.77 -5.89 -11.20
C ARG A 145 8.30 -7.15 -11.90
N GLN A 146 9.61 -7.31 -11.94
CA GLN A 146 10.26 -8.47 -12.54
C GLN A 146 9.91 -9.77 -11.82
N GLU A 147 10.05 -9.80 -10.48
CA GLU A 147 9.79 -10.99 -9.67
C GLU A 147 8.34 -11.47 -9.71
N LEU A 148 7.41 -10.54 -9.82
CA LEU A 148 5.98 -10.82 -9.88
C LEU A 148 5.44 -10.93 -11.33
N ASN A 149 6.26 -10.59 -12.33
CA ASN A 149 5.87 -10.52 -13.74
C ASN A 149 4.66 -9.57 -13.95
N ILE A 150 4.76 -8.36 -13.38
CA ILE A 150 3.70 -7.35 -13.33
C ILE A 150 4.14 -6.02 -13.98
N GLU A 151 4.77 -6.06 -15.11
CA GLU A 151 5.35 -4.88 -15.80
C GLU A 151 4.31 -3.78 -16.06
N ASN A 152 3.07 -4.18 -16.32
CA ASN A 152 1.98 -3.25 -16.64
C ASN A 152 1.08 -2.90 -15.45
N VAL A 153 1.24 -3.56 -14.30
CA VAL A 153 0.40 -3.27 -13.12
C VAL A 153 0.69 -1.87 -12.57
N PRO A 154 -0.35 -1.08 -12.29
CA PRO A 154 -0.21 0.23 -11.64
C PRO A 154 0.53 0.17 -10.31
N PHE A 155 1.46 1.10 -10.11
CA PHE A 155 2.21 1.29 -8.89
C PHE A 155 1.95 2.69 -8.34
N ILE A 156 1.20 2.79 -7.25
CA ILE A 156 0.86 4.09 -6.66
C ILE A 156 1.75 4.35 -5.45
N VAL A 157 2.49 5.45 -5.51
CA VAL A 157 3.37 5.90 -4.43
C VAL A 157 2.74 7.08 -3.69
N GLY A 158 2.74 7.06 -2.37
CA GLY A 158 2.20 8.13 -1.56
C GLY A 158 3.26 9.08 -1.04
N GLY A 159 2.96 10.37 -1.10
CA GLY A 159 3.79 11.41 -0.52
C GLY A 159 3.80 11.40 1.00
N LEU A 160 4.88 11.85 1.60
CA LEU A 160 5.01 12.09 3.02
C LEU A 160 4.26 13.36 3.42
N GLY A 161 3.69 13.38 4.62
CA GLY A 161 2.90 14.51 5.11
C GLY A 161 3.74 15.73 5.48
N ASP A 162 3.21 16.93 5.23
CA ASP A 162 3.84 18.20 5.54
C ASP A 162 3.93 18.47 7.06
N PHE A 163 3.15 17.77 7.86
CA PHE A 163 3.20 17.82 9.33
C PHE A 163 4.53 17.30 9.92
N LEU A 164 5.33 16.55 9.14
CA LEU A 164 6.59 15.95 9.61
C LEU A 164 7.60 16.98 10.12
N VAL A 165 7.53 18.24 9.66
CA VAL A 165 8.36 19.34 10.17
C VAL A 165 8.12 19.64 11.66
N ASN A 166 6.97 19.22 12.20
CA ASN A 166 6.61 19.42 13.60
C ASN A 166 6.88 18.17 14.45
N CYS A 167 7.40 17.10 13.87
CA CYS A 167 7.71 15.87 14.60
C CYS A 167 8.98 16.04 15.43
N SER A 168 8.91 15.66 16.70
CA SER A 168 10.04 15.68 17.63
C SER A 168 10.62 14.29 17.93
N ILE A 169 10.04 13.24 17.32
CA ILE A 169 10.41 11.83 17.61
C ILE A 169 11.61 11.39 16.79
N LEU A 170 11.68 11.84 15.53
CA LEU A 170 12.78 11.52 14.62
C LEU A 170 13.45 12.82 14.16
N ALA A 171 14.75 12.73 13.93
CA ALA A 171 15.54 13.82 13.36
C ALA A 171 15.40 13.89 11.84
N ASP A 172 15.75 15.06 11.29
CA ASP A 172 15.89 15.30 9.85
C ASP A 172 14.59 15.12 9.03
N LEU A 173 13.43 15.10 9.68
CA LEU A 173 12.16 14.89 8.98
C LEU A 173 11.76 16.06 8.08
N GLU A 174 12.35 17.24 8.25
CA GLU A 174 12.22 18.36 7.31
C GLU A 174 12.70 18.00 5.89
N ASN A 175 13.57 17.01 5.75
CA ASN A 175 14.03 16.50 4.46
C ASN A 175 12.97 15.64 3.72
N TYR A 176 11.75 15.47 4.29
CA TYR A 176 10.65 14.79 3.60
C TYR A 176 10.37 15.38 2.22
N ILE A 177 10.66 16.67 2.02
CA ILE A 177 10.49 17.37 0.75
C ILE A 177 11.31 16.70 -0.36
N TYR A 178 12.57 16.33 -0.08
CA TYR A 178 13.44 15.67 -1.06
C TYR A 178 13.01 14.23 -1.35
N VAL A 179 12.47 13.53 -0.34
CA VAL A 179 11.85 12.21 -0.55
C VAL A 179 10.61 12.34 -1.43
N ASN A 180 9.76 13.34 -1.19
CA ASN A 180 8.60 13.62 -2.03
C ASN A 180 8.99 14.01 -3.47
N GLU A 181 10.03 14.79 -3.66
CA GLU A 181 10.57 15.10 -4.99
C GLU A 181 11.03 13.84 -5.73
N ALA A 182 11.71 12.92 -5.01
CA ALA A 182 12.14 11.63 -5.57
C ALA A 182 10.95 10.77 -5.97
N LEU A 183 9.91 10.67 -5.13
CA LEU A 183 8.68 9.91 -5.42
C LEU A 183 7.91 10.50 -6.61
N GLN A 184 7.79 11.84 -6.69
CA GLN A 184 7.17 12.53 -7.82
C GLN A 184 7.94 12.29 -9.12
N ARG A 185 9.27 12.32 -9.04
CA ARG A 185 10.13 12.03 -10.18
C ARG A 185 9.93 10.59 -10.66
N ILE A 186 9.89 9.62 -9.76
CA ILE A 186 9.62 8.21 -10.10
C ILE A 186 8.25 8.07 -10.77
N ALA A 187 7.21 8.68 -10.21
CA ALA A 187 5.87 8.64 -10.80
C ALA A 187 5.81 9.23 -12.20
N LYS A 188 6.68 10.19 -12.50
CA LYS A 188 6.78 10.81 -13.84
C LYS A 188 7.60 9.98 -14.83
N GLU A 189 8.65 9.31 -14.38
CA GLU A 189 9.62 8.63 -15.24
C GLU A 189 9.32 7.14 -15.43
N GLU A 190 8.65 6.50 -14.46
CA GLU A 190 8.31 5.07 -14.54
C GLU A 190 6.91 4.86 -15.13
N LYS A 191 6.82 3.91 -16.06
CA LYS A 191 5.55 3.55 -16.69
C LYS A 191 4.55 3.02 -15.65
N ASN A 192 3.27 3.36 -15.82
CA ASN A 192 2.19 2.92 -14.94
C ASN A 192 2.50 3.19 -13.45
N CYS A 193 3.05 4.36 -13.17
CA CYS A 193 3.31 4.83 -11.81
C CYS A 193 2.65 6.19 -11.61
N ALA A 194 2.05 6.42 -10.44
CA ALA A 194 1.45 7.70 -10.09
C ALA A 194 1.72 8.07 -8.62
N PHE A 195 1.64 9.37 -8.32
CA PHE A 195 1.94 9.93 -7.01
C PHE A 195 0.68 10.47 -6.34
N ALA A 196 0.29 9.87 -5.21
CA ALA A 196 -0.78 10.36 -4.37
C ALA A 196 -0.25 11.41 -3.38
N SER A 197 -0.73 12.64 -3.50
CA SER A 197 -0.29 13.76 -2.66
C SER A 197 -0.84 13.65 -1.23
N ALA A 198 0.03 13.87 -0.24
CA ALA A 198 -0.33 13.97 1.17
C ALA A 198 -0.51 15.42 1.66
N VAL A 199 -0.40 16.40 0.79
CA VAL A 199 -0.51 17.83 1.16
C VAL A 199 -1.83 18.12 1.86
N GLY A 200 -1.76 18.76 3.04
CA GLY A 200 -2.90 19.17 3.84
C GLY A 200 -3.58 18.04 4.63
N LEU A 201 -3.07 16.81 4.58
CA LEU A 201 -3.57 15.73 5.41
C LEU A 201 -3.13 15.89 6.87
N GLY A 202 -4.05 15.63 7.79
CA GLY A 202 -3.80 15.76 9.24
C GLY A 202 -3.02 14.61 9.85
N ALA A 203 -2.35 14.88 10.97
CA ALA A 203 -1.56 13.91 11.72
C ALA A 203 -2.21 13.51 13.04
N ASN A 204 -1.75 12.42 13.62
CA ASN A 204 -1.86 12.11 15.03
C ASN A 204 -1.02 13.12 15.86
N PRO A 205 -1.23 13.19 17.20
CA PRO A 205 -0.47 14.11 18.06
C PRO A 205 1.06 13.94 18.01
N ASP A 206 1.56 12.83 17.49
CA ASP A 206 2.99 12.57 17.31
C ASP A 206 3.62 13.31 16.12
N ASN A 207 2.81 13.92 15.25
CA ASN A 207 3.25 14.55 14.00
C ASN A 207 4.14 13.65 13.12
N LEU A 208 4.00 12.33 13.26
CA LEU A 208 4.70 11.31 12.48
C LEU A 208 3.74 10.46 11.65
N HIS A 209 2.58 10.16 12.23
CA HIS A 209 1.60 9.31 11.61
C HIS A 209 0.34 10.07 11.24
N PHE A 210 -0.24 9.75 10.08
CA PHE A 210 -1.52 10.29 9.67
C PHE A 210 -2.63 9.92 10.65
N SER A 211 -3.57 10.84 10.88
CA SER A 211 -4.79 10.55 11.63
C SER A 211 -5.71 9.58 10.89
N ALA A 212 -6.67 8.98 11.61
CA ALA A 212 -7.64 8.07 10.99
C ALA A 212 -8.43 8.75 9.85
N GLN A 213 -8.84 10.00 10.04
CA GLN A 213 -9.53 10.78 9.02
C GLN A 213 -8.63 11.07 7.82
N ALA A 214 -7.36 11.41 8.05
CA ALA A 214 -6.39 11.66 6.99
C ALA A 214 -6.12 10.39 6.16
N LEU A 215 -5.99 9.22 6.80
CA LEU A 215 -5.81 7.96 6.09
C LEU A 215 -7.02 7.59 5.24
N LYS A 216 -8.23 7.90 5.70
CA LYS A 216 -9.45 7.72 4.91
C LYS A 216 -9.42 8.59 3.64
N GLU A 217 -9.07 9.85 3.76
CA GLU A 217 -8.93 10.75 2.60
C GLU A 217 -7.77 10.32 1.70
N PHE A 218 -6.66 9.91 2.28
CA PHE A 218 -5.48 9.50 1.54
C PHE A 218 -5.74 8.28 0.65
N GLY A 219 -6.51 7.30 1.14
CA GLY A 219 -6.90 6.16 0.33
C GLY A 219 -7.75 6.55 -0.89
N THR A 220 -8.62 7.56 -0.77
CA THR A 220 -9.34 8.12 -1.91
C THR A 220 -8.38 8.77 -2.91
N ARG A 221 -7.40 9.54 -2.43
CA ARG A 221 -6.38 10.14 -3.32
C ARG A 221 -5.54 9.08 -4.04
N TYR A 222 -5.17 7.98 -3.36
CA TYR A 222 -4.51 6.84 -4.01
C TYR A 222 -5.38 6.23 -5.11
N PHE A 223 -6.68 6.11 -4.85
CA PHE A 223 -7.61 5.58 -5.83
C PHE A 223 -7.77 6.50 -7.04
N ASP A 224 -7.85 7.81 -6.82
CA ASP A 224 -7.93 8.80 -7.91
C ASP A 224 -6.68 8.72 -8.81
N GLU A 225 -5.50 8.56 -8.23
CA GLU A 225 -4.27 8.39 -9.01
C GLU A 225 -4.22 7.04 -9.74
N TYR A 226 -4.71 5.97 -9.11
CA TYR A 226 -4.83 4.67 -9.72
C TYR A 226 -5.73 4.74 -10.97
N GLN A 227 -6.88 5.38 -10.88
CA GLN A 227 -7.82 5.51 -12.00
C GLN A 227 -7.23 6.22 -13.22
N LYS A 228 -6.30 7.15 -13.03
CA LYS A 228 -5.67 7.89 -14.14
C LYS A 228 -4.81 7.00 -15.06
N ILE A 229 -4.34 5.87 -14.56
CA ILE A 229 -3.43 4.99 -15.30
C ILE A 229 -4.03 3.64 -15.66
N VAL A 230 -5.18 3.28 -15.08
CA VAL A 230 -5.80 1.96 -15.34
C VAL A 230 -6.47 1.94 -16.71
N SER A 231 -6.21 0.88 -17.46
CA SER A 231 -7.02 0.44 -18.59
C SER A 231 -7.53 -0.99 -18.35
N GLU A 232 -8.63 -1.35 -18.99
CA GLU A 232 -9.18 -2.71 -18.90
C GLU A 232 -8.17 -3.77 -19.38
N GLU A 233 -7.37 -3.46 -20.41
CA GLU A 233 -6.31 -4.33 -20.93
C GLU A 233 -5.26 -4.72 -19.88
N ILE A 234 -4.92 -3.79 -18.97
CA ILE A 234 -3.96 -4.07 -17.89
C ILE A 234 -4.49 -5.11 -16.91
N ILE A 235 -5.80 -5.11 -16.65
CA ILE A 235 -6.44 -6.05 -15.72
C ILE A 235 -6.46 -7.45 -16.33
N ASP A 236 -6.83 -7.57 -17.59
CA ASP A 236 -6.95 -8.85 -18.29
C ASP A 236 -5.61 -9.57 -18.45
N ASP A 237 -4.54 -8.84 -18.72
CA ASP A 237 -3.18 -9.40 -18.83
C ASP A 237 -2.68 -10.09 -17.57
N ASN A 238 -3.23 -9.73 -16.40
CA ASN A 238 -2.84 -10.25 -15.10
C ASN A 238 -3.84 -11.25 -14.51
N ALA A 239 -4.73 -11.80 -15.32
CA ALA A 239 -5.71 -12.79 -14.88
C ALA A 239 -5.04 -14.01 -14.21
N PRO A 240 -5.67 -14.62 -13.20
CA PRO A 240 -5.13 -15.77 -12.48
C PRO A 240 -4.81 -16.93 -13.44
N LYS A 241 -3.60 -17.48 -13.35
CA LYS A 241 -3.13 -18.60 -14.18
C LYS A 241 -3.52 -19.97 -13.65
N GLU A 242 -3.97 -20.03 -12.39
CA GLU A 242 -4.38 -21.26 -11.74
C GLU A 242 -5.80 -21.13 -11.16
N ASN A 243 -6.66 -22.12 -11.45
CA ASN A 243 -7.96 -22.26 -10.79
C ASN A 243 -7.75 -22.87 -9.39
N GLY A 244 -7.08 -22.13 -8.51
CA GLY A 244 -6.91 -22.54 -7.11
C GLY A 244 -8.14 -22.16 -6.30
N SER A 245 -8.93 -23.14 -5.85
CA SER A 245 -9.96 -22.90 -4.86
C SER A 245 -9.31 -22.66 -3.50
N ILE A 246 -9.35 -21.43 -2.99
CA ILE A 246 -9.15 -21.17 -1.57
C ILE A 246 -10.54 -21.29 -0.93
N MET A 247 -10.69 -22.24 -0.01
CA MET A 247 -11.94 -22.40 0.74
C MET A 247 -12.27 -21.11 1.48
N SER A 248 -13.52 -20.66 1.41
CA SER A 248 -14.00 -19.53 2.20
C SER A 248 -14.05 -19.89 3.68
N GLU A 249 -14.10 -18.90 4.58
CA GLU A 249 -14.28 -19.16 6.02
C GLU A 249 -15.53 -19.98 6.32
N ILE A 250 -16.58 -19.80 5.53
CA ILE A 250 -17.86 -20.52 5.69
C ILE A 250 -17.71 -22.02 5.38
N GLU A 251 -16.81 -22.40 4.47
CA GLU A 251 -16.57 -23.80 4.11
C GLU A 251 -15.72 -24.56 5.14
N LEU A 252 -15.18 -23.83 6.14
CA LEU A 252 -14.33 -24.38 7.21
C LEU A 252 -15.04 -24.53 8.55
N LEU A 253 -16.31 -24.10 8.66
CA LEU A 253 -17.18 -24.26 9.81
C LEU A 253 -18.06 -25.51 9.65
#